data_81286f4b34c1a6b9eb9a6ed5a4cef8b1
#
_entry.id   81286f4b34c1a6b9eb9a6ed5a4cef8b1
#
_cell.length_a   1.000
_cell.length_b   1.000
_cell.length_c   1.000
_cell.angle_alpha   90.00
_cell.angle_beta   90.00
_cell.angle_gamma   90.00
#
_symmetry.space_group_name_H-M   'P 1'
#
loop_
_entity.id
_entity.type
_entity.pdbx_description
1 polymer ?
#
loop_
_entity_poly.entity_id
_entity_poly.type
_entity_poly.pdbx_seq_one_letter_code
_entity_poly.pdbx_strand_id
1 'polypeptide(L)'
;WTLRRSDSEKNTPVPFARSYWAIPGLVLAGYYPGDSNKETAKIKLSALLDCGIRCFINLVEENESTSKGLLKSYERLLKIIARNKKIDVTYVRIPVRDMSVPSQGTMQHILDTIESSTARNRPVYVHCLGGIGRTGTVVGCLLVNHSAENGDEALSRITALRCLDPAGDRKSPETPEQRDMVRTWQSES
;
A
#
# COMPACT_ATOMS: atom_id res chain seq x y z
N TRP A 1 2.16 -20.97 -5.07
CA TRP A 1 1.18 -20.81 -3.98
C TRP A 1 -0.21 -20.66 -4.55
N THR A 2 -0.91 -21.81 -4.69
CA THR A 2 -2.31 -21.85 -5.11
C THR A 2 -3.18 -21.77 -3.85
N LEU A 3 -3.50 -20.59 -3.38
CA LEU A 3 -4.47 -20.39 -2.29
C LEU A 3 -5.88 -20.37 -2.87
N ARG A 4 -6.61 -21.47 -2.66
CA ARG A 4 -8.08 -21.44 -2.74
C ARG A 4 -8.60 -20.54 -1.62
N ARG A 5 -9.35 -19.49 -1.97
CA ARG A 5 -9.98 -18.58 -1.00
C ARG A 5 -10.92 -19.38 -0.10
N SER A 6 -10.61 -19.40 1.20
CA SER A 6 -11.59 -19.77 2.23
C SER A 6 -12.48 -18.53 2.53
N ASP A 7 -13.73 -18.75 2.88
CA ASP A 7 -14.68 -17.66 3.23
C ASP A 7 -14.22 -16.82 4.44
N SER A 8 -13.24 -17.30 5.21
CA SER A 8 -12.57 -16.57 6.30
C SER A 8 -11.69 -15.40 5.84
N GLU A 9 -11.27 -15.36 4.55
CA GLU A 9 -10.44 -14.29 4.01
C GLU A 9 -11.22 -12.98 3.74
N LYS A 10 -12.55 -13.05 3.65
CA LYS A 10 -13.42 -11.89 3.36
C LYS A 10 -13.54 -10.91 4.54
N ASN A 11 -13.03 -11.23 5.73
CA ASN A 11 -13.33 -10.49 6.95
C ASN A 11 -12.12 -10.14 7.81
N THR A 12 -10.90 -10.04 7.21
CA THR A 12 -9.74 -9.56 7.97
C THR A 12 -9.92 -8.08 8.29
N PRO A 13 -10.04 -7.70 9.58
CA PRO A 13 -10.27 -6.31 9.96
C PRO A 13 -9.17 -5.40 9.40
N VAL A 14 -9.55 -4.22 8.95
CA VAL A 14 -8.60 -3.18 8.53
C VAL A 14 -8.35 -2.22 9.70
N PRO A 15 -7.12 -1.68 9.85
CA PRO A 15 -6.76 -0.82 10.98
C PRO A 15 -7.47 0.55 10.94
N PHE A 16 -7.89 1.00 9.75
CA PHE A 16 -8.70 2.22 9.56
C PHE A 16 -9.40 2.22 8.21
N ALA A 17 -10.45 3.03 8.08
CA ALA A 17 -11.41 2.99 6.98
C ALA A 17 -10.83 3.16 5.57
N ARG A 18 -9.68 3.85 5.42
CA ARG A 18 -9.02 4.07 4.13
C ARG A 18 -7.83 3.13 3.92
N SER A 19 -8.00 1.87 4.29
CA SER A 19 -7.03 0.81 4.02
C SER A 19 -7.77 -0.48 3.63
N TYR A 20 -7.08 -1.35 2.89
CA TYR A 20 -7.60 -2.64 2.45
C TYR A 20 -6.48 -3.66 2.31
N TRP A 21 -6.77 -4.92 2.57
CA TRP A 21 -5.82 -6.00 2.35
C TRP A 21 -5.76 -6.37 0.86
N ALA A 22 -4.65 -6.06 0.21
CA ALA A 22 -4.36 -6.52 -1.15
C ALA A 22 -4.08 -8.03 -1.15
N ILE A 23 -3.32 -8.50 -0.17
CA ILE A 23 -3.10 -9.92 0.15
C ILE A 23 -3.38 -10.07 1.65
N PRO A 24 -4.43 -10.83 2.05
CA PRO A 24 -4.83 -10.97 3.44
C PRO A 24 -3.68 -11.33 4.37
N GLY A 25 -3.50 -10.56 5.43
CA GLY A 25 -2.47 -10.78 6.45
C GLY A 25 -1.03 -10.49 6.01
N LEU A 26 -0.77 -10.22 4.73
CA LEU A 26 0.58 -10.01 4.18
C LEU A 26 0.79 -8.61 3.62
N VAL A 27 -0.12 -8.12 2.79
CA VAL A 27 0.02 -6.81 2.15
C VAL A 27 -1.23 -5.98 2.34
N LEU A 28 -1.11 -4.95 3.14
CA LEU A 28 -2.12 -3.91 3.35
C LEU A 28 -1.77 -2.69 2.49
N ALA A 29 -2.76 -2.10 1.85
CA ALA A 29 -2.62 -0.91 1.05
C ALA A 29 -3.56 0.19 1.54
N GLY A 30 -3.21 1.47 1.32
CA GLY A 30 -4.14 2.52 1.71
C GLY A 30 -3.59 3.94 1.68
N TYR A 31 -4.25 4.76 2.49
CA TYR A 31 -4.02 6.20 2.62
C TYR A 31 -2.78 6.52 3.45
N TYR A 32 -2.22 7.72 3.28
CA TYR A 32 -1.10 8.22 4.07
C TYR A 32 -1.38 8.13 5.58
N PRO A 33 -0.54 7.41 6.37
CA PRO A 33 -0.82 7.20 7.78
C PRO A 33 -0.41 8.39 8.66
N GLY A 34 0.42 9.32 8.14
CA GLY A 34 0.74 10.57 8.82
C GLY A 34 -0.45 11.53 8.88
N ASP A 35 -0.35 12.54 9.72
CA ASP A 35 -1.36 13.58 9.89
C ASP A 35 -0.73 14.85 10.43
N SER A 36 -1.35 16.02 10.19
CA SER A 36 -0.97 17.28 10.85
C SER A 36 -1.27 17.23 12.36
N ASN A 37 -2.33 16.53 12.74
CA ASN A 37 -2.65 16.20 14.12
C ASN A 37 -1.85 14.97 14.56
N LYS A 38 -0.96 15.15 15.54
CA LYS A 38 -0.09 14.07 16.03
C LYS A 38 -0.85 12.90 16.65
N GLU A 39 -1.95 13.13 17.34
CA GLU A 39 -2.74 12.07 17.96
C GLU A 39 -3.44 11.23 16.90
N THR A 40 -3.99 11.85 15.86
CA THR A 40 -4.57 11.12 14.72
C THR A 40 -3.51 10.25 14.01
N ALA A 41 -2.31 10.78 13.77
CA ALA A 41 -1.20 10.01 13.20
C ALA A 41 -0.80 8.84 14.13
N LYS A 42 -0.71 9.08 15.44
CA LYS A 42 -0.35 8.06 16.43
C LYS A 42 -1.38 6.92 16.47
N ILE A 43 -2.66 7.24 16.42
CA ILE A 43 -3.75 6.24 16.38
C ILE A 43 -3.60 5.34 15.15
N LYS A 44 -3.46 5.93 13.94
CA LYS A 44 -3.31 5.17 12.69
C LYS A 44 -2.05 4.30 12.69
N LEU A 45 -0.91 4.85 13.10
CA LEU A 45 0.36 4.12 13.15
C LEU A 45 0.34 2.99 14.19
N SER A 46 -0.26 3.23 15.37
CA SER A 46 -0.43 2.17 16.37
C SER A 46 -1.32 1.05 15.85
N ALA A 47 -2.45 1.37 15.23
CA ALA A 47 -3.36 0.39 14.65
C ALA A 47 -2.68 -0.46 13.55
N LEU A 48 -1.84 0.15 12.69
CA LEU A 48 -1.03 -0.58 11.71
C LEU A 48 -0.07 -1.57 12.36
N LEU A 49 0.65 -1.15 13.40
CA LEU A 49 1.57 -2.03 14.13
C LEU A 49 0.82 -3.16 14.87
N ASP A 50 -0.34 -2.85 15.44
CA ASP A 50 -1.18 -3.80 16.18
C ASP A 50 -1.83 -4.85 15.27
N CYS A 51 -2.13 -4.51 14.00
CA CYS A 51 -2.58 -5.49 13.02
C CYS A 51 -1.43 -6.27 12.34
N GLY A 52 -0.21 -6.14 12.83
CA GLY A 52 0.93 -6.96 12.42
C GLY A 52 1.86 -6.34 11.37
N ILE A 53 1.62 -5.11 10.90
CA ILE A 53 2.52 -4.49 9.92
C ILE A 53 3.92 -4.29 10.51
N ARG A 54 4.94 -4.68 9.71
CA ARG A 54 6.37 -4.61 10.08
C ARG A 54 7.23 -3.89 9.04
N CYS A 55 6.69 -3.66 7.84
CA CYS A 55 7.38 -2.92 6.78
C CYS A 55 6.44 -1.85 6.22
N PHE A 56 6.93 -0.61 6.12
CA PHE A 56 6.18 0.53 5.58
C PHE A 56 6.87 0.99 4.30
N ILE A 57 6.16 0.91 3.16
CA ILE A 57 6.62 1.40 1.86
C ILE A 57 5.87 2.70 1.56
N ASN A 58 6.61 3.79 1.58
CA ASN A 58 6.09 5.12 1.30
C ASN A 58 6.43 5.53 -0.14
N LEU A 59 5.42 5.70 -0.98
CA LEU A 59 5.56 6.10 -2.39
C LEU A 59 5.57 7.63 -2.57
N VAL A 60 5.44 8.40 -1.49
CA VAL A 60 5.37 9.87 -1.53
C VAL A 60 6.76 10.47 -1.70
N GLU A 61 6.89 11.49 -2.54
CA GLU A 61 8.12 12.29 -2.68
C GLU A 61 8.44 13.06 -1.39
N GLU A 62 9.71 13.37 -1.15
CA GLU A 62 10.17 13.95 0.12
C GLU A 62 9.50 15.30 0.45
N ASN A 63 9.35 16.13 -0.56
CA ASN A 63 8.80 17.48 -0.42
C ASN A 63 7.40 17.61 -1.01
N GLU A 64 6.65 16.50 -1.08
CA GLU A 64 5.29 16.53 -1.59
C GLU A 64 4.41 17.43 -0.73
N SER A 65 3.62 18.26 -1.37
CA SER A 65 2.72 19.20 -0.71
C SER A 65 1.25 18.87 -1.01
N THR A 66 0.40 19.26 -0.10
CA THR A 66 -1.05 19.21 -0.23
C THR A 66 -1.62 20.64 -0.23
N SER A 67 -2.91 20.79 -0.45
CA SER A 67 -3.62 22.07 -0.25
C SER A 67 -3.44 22.65 1.18
N LYS A 68 -3.01 21.81 2.14
CA LYS A 68 -2.76 22.19 3.54
C LYS A 68 -1.27 22.45 3.83
N GLY A 69 -0.42 22.48 2.81
CA GLY A 69 1.03 22.68 2.94
C GLY A 69 1.84 21.40 2.81
N LEU A 70 3.11 21.46 3.20
CA LEU A 70 4.03 20.34 3.11
C LEU A 70 3.56 19.15 3.93
N LEU A 71 3.67 17.96 3.33
CA LEU A 71 3.32 16.72 3.97
C LEU A 71 4.34 16.37 5.07
N LYS A 72 3.88 16.29 6.30
CA LYS A 72 4.76 15.97 7.45
C LYS A 72 5.12 14.48 7.45
N SER A 73 6.42 14.18 7.42
CA SER A 73 6.90 12.82 7.58
C SER A 73 6.45 12.21 8.91
N TYR A 74 5.96 10.98 8.84
CA TYR A 74 5.55 10.20 10.02
C TYR A 74 6.64 9.22 10.50
N GLU A 75 7.76 9.08 9.77
CA GLU A 75 8.81 8.08 10.03
C GLU A 75 9.34 8.14 11.46
N ARG A 76 9.67 9.35 11.95
CA ARG A 76 10.17 9.53 13.31
C ARG A 76 9.14 9.09 14.36
N LEU A 77 7.87 9.44 14.15
CA LEU A 77 6.78 9.06 15.04
C LEU A 77 6.56 7.55 15.04
N LEU A 78 6.58 6.91 13.86
CA LEU A 78 6.50 5.46 13.70
C LEU A 78 7.59 4.76 14.51
N LYS A 79 8.87 5.19 14.36
CA LYS A 79 10.01 4.61 15.09
C LYS A 79 9.87 4.74 16.61
N ILE A 80 9.35 5.88 17.09
CA ILE A 80 9.08 6.09 18.54
C ILE A 80 8.01 5.10 19.04
N ILE A 81 6.87 5.01 18.32
CA ILE A 81 5.78 4.11 18.71
C ILE A 81 6.22 2.65 18.69
N ALA A 82 6.93 2.24 17.62
CA ALA A 82 7.45 0.88 17.48
C ALA A 82 8.41 0.51 18.62
N ARG A 83 9.34 1.42 18.98
CA ARG A 83 10.24 1.24 20.11
C ARG A 83 9.49 1.05 21.43
N ASN A 84 8.49 1.88 21.70
CA ASN A 84 7.68 1.79 22.92
C ASN A 84 6.90 0.46 23.01
N LYS A 85 6.49 -0.06 21.86
CA LYS A 85 5.81 -1.36 21.76
C LYS A 85 6.80 -2.54 21.67
N LYS A 86 8.11 -2.31 21.64
CA LYS A 86 9.16 -3.33 21.43
C LYS A 86 8.97 -4.09 20.10
N ILE A 87 8.54 -3.39 19.07
CA ILE A 87 8.31 -3.91 17.72
C ILE A 87 9.47 -3.44 16.82
N ASP A 88 10.09 -4.39 16.10
CA ASP A 88 11.01 -4.05 15.02
C ASP A 88 10.25 -3.69 13.76
N VAL A 89 10.56 -2.54 13.18
CA VAL A 89 9.87 -1.99 12.01
C VAL A 89 10.85 -1.44 10.99
N THR A 90 10.58 -1.73 9.72
CA THR A 90 11.30 -1.16 8.57
C THR A 90 10.45 -0.07 7.92
N TYR A 91 11.08 1.03 7.59
CA TYR A 91 10.50 2.10 6.78
C TYR A 91 11.36 2.32 5.53
N VAL A 92 10.74 2.25 4.37
CA VAL A 92 11.39 2.45 3.08
C VAL A 92 10.61 3.51 2.31
N ARG A 93 11.30 4.51 1.77
CA ARG A 93 10.72 5.45 0.82
C ARG A 93 11.21 5.11 -0.57
N ILE A 94 10.28 4.82 -1.48
CA ILE A 94 10.51 4.61 -2.91
C ILE A 94 9.62 5.60 -3.64
N PRO A 95 10.11 6.82 -3.90
CA PRO A 95 9.26 7.91 -4.37
C PRO A 95 8.77 7.68 -5.79
N VAL A 96 7.50 7.93 -5.99
CA VAL A 96 6.84 7.99 -7.30
C VAL A 96 6.14 9.34 -7.39
N ARG A 97 6.38 10.08 -8.48
CA ARG A 97 5.74 11.37 -8.71
C ARG A 97 4.22 11.23 -8.70
N ASP A 98 3.52 12.18 -8.09
CA ASP A 98 2.06 12.14 -8.04
C ASP A 98 1.43 12.16 -9.43
N MET A 99 0.30 11.47 -9.59
CA MET A 99 -0.43 11.25 -10.86
C MET A 99 0.39 10.56 -11.97
N SER A 100 1.60 10.08 -11.69
CA SER A 100 2.51 9.45 -12.63
C SER A 100 2.64 7.95 -12.38
N VAL A 101 3.37 7.26 -13.24
CA VAL A 101 3.78 5.86 -13.11
C VAL A 101 5.27 5.78 -12.76
N PRO A 102 5.70 4.81 -11.93
CA PRO A 102 7.12 4.54 -11.76
C PRO A 102 7.71 3.94 -13.04
N SER A 103 9.03 4.00 -13.19
CA SER A 103 9.72 3.19 -14.22
C SER A 103 9.52 1.69 -13.93
N GLN A 104 9.72 0.84 -14.95
CA GLN A 104 9.63 -0.62 -14.77
C GLN A 104 10.58 -1.11 -13.67
N GLY A 105 11.85 -0.68 -13.69
CA GLY A 105 12.81 -1.04 -12.65
C GLY A 105 12.43 -0.51 -11.25
N THR A 106 11.80 0.68 -11.16
CA THR A 106 11.30 1.17 -9.87
C THR A 106 10.12 0.33 -9.38
N MET A 107 9.20 -0.06 -10.25
CA MET A 107 8.09 -0.95 -9.88
C MET A 107 8.61 -2.31 -9.44
N GLN A 108 9.55 -2.90 -10.19
CA GLN A 108 10.18 -4.16 -9.81
C GLN A 108 10.81 -4.06 -8.42
N HIS A 109 11.58 -3.00 -8.14
CA HIS A 109 12.17 -2.78 -6.82
C HIS A 109 11.13 -2.66 -5.69
N ILE A 110 9.97 -2.03 -5.96
CA ILE A 110 8.87 -1.98 -4.99
C ILE A 110 8.34 -3.40 -4.72
N LEU A 111 8.10 -4.19 -5.76
CA LEU A 111 7.57 -5.55 -5.65
C LEU A 111 8.56 -6.47 -4.93
N ASP A 112 9.85 -6.42 -5.28
CA ASP A 112 10.91 -7.18 -4.60
C ASP A 112 11.00 -6.83 -3.11
N THR A 113 10.83 -5.56 -2.77
CA THR A 113 10.79 -5.10 -1.37
C THR A 113 9.60 -5.71 -0.62
N ILE A 114 8.42 -5.77 -1.25
CA ILE A 114 7.22 -6.41 -0.69
C ILE A 114 7.49 -7.90 -0.48
N GLU A 115 7.95 -8.61 -1.52
CA GLU A 115 8.18 -10.04 -1.49
C GLU A 115 9.24 -10.43 -0.47
N SER A 116 10.37 -9.72 -0.46
CA SER A 116 11.44 -9.94 0.53
C SER A 116 10.97 -9.72 1.97
N SER A 117 10.07 -8.79 2.22
CA SER A 117 9.51 -8.55 3.55
C SER A 117 8.53 -9.66 3.95
N THR A 118 7.57 -9.98 3.08
CA THR A 118 6.55 -11.00 3.36
C THR A 118 7.13 -12.41 3.49
N ALA A 119 8.17 -12.75 2.70
CA ALA A 119 8.91 -14.01 2.83
C ALA A 119 9.56 -14.20 4.22
N ARG A 120 9.83 -13.10 4.93
CA ARG A 120 10.36 -13.09 6.31
C ARG A 120 9.27 -12.94 7.37
N ASN A 121 7.98 -13.19 7.02
CA ASN A 121 6.83 -12.99 7.91
C ASN A 121 6.74 -11.55 8.46
N ARG A 122 7.05 -10.56 7.64
CA ARG A 122 6.98 -9.14 7.96
C ARG A 122 5.93 -8.47 7.06
N PRO A 123 4.66 -8.44 7.47
CA PRO A 123 3.59 -7.85 6.67
C PRO A 123 3.87 -6.39 6.31
N VAL A 124 3.46 -6.02 5.10
CA VAL A 124 3.78 -4.74 4.48
C VAL A 124 2.57 -3.81 4.47
N TYR A 125 2.79 -2.53 4.73
CA TYR A 125 1.88 -1.46 4.42
C TYR A 125 2.44 -0.59 3.29
N VAL A 126 1.79 -0.62 2.12
CA VAL A 126 2.15 0.23 0.97
C VAL A 126 1.15 1.36 0.80
N HIS A 127 1.64 2.58 0.65
CA HIS A 127 0.78 3.76 0.52
C HIS A 127 1.42 4.89 -0.29
N CYS A 128 0.59 5.74 -0.84
CA CYS A 128 0.93 7.07 -1.33
C CYS A 128 0.23 8.14 -0.46
N LEU A 129 -0.15 9.28 -1.02
CA LEU A 129 -0.95 10.27 -0.30
C LEU A 129 -2.41 9.82 -0.21
N GLY A 130 -3.07 9.64 -1.37
CA GLY A 130 -4.49 9.27 -1.45
C GLY A 130 -4.79 7.79 -1.24
N GLY A 131 -3.82 6.90 -1.40
CA GLY A 131 -4.04 5.45 -1.41
C GLY A 131 -4.78 4.95 -2.66
N ILE A 132 -4.81 5.72 -3.75
CA ILE A 132 -5.65 5.45 -4.92
C ILE A 132 -4.80 5.24 -6.18
N GLY A 133 -4.05 6.27 -6.63
CA GLY A 133 -3.31 6.24 -7.89
C GLY A 133 -2.06 5.36 -7.81
N ARG A 134 -0.97 5.89 -7.26
CA ARG A 134 0.34 5.21 -7.11
C ARG A 134 0.20 3.89 -6.35
N THR A 135 -0.52 3.89 -5.24
CA THR A 135 -0.81 2.69 -4.45
C THR A 135 -1.56 1.63 -5.25
N GLY A 136 -2.61 2.05 -5.97
CA GLY A 136 -3.37 1.15 -6.83
C GLY A 136 -2.53 0.55 -7.96
N THR A 137 -1.59 1.31 -8.53
CA THR A 137 -0.66 0.82 -9.56
C THR A 137 0.24 -0.30 -8.99
N VAL A 138 0.83 -0.08 -7.81
CA VAL A 138 1.64 -1.10 -7.13
C VAL A 138 0.82 -2.35 -6.81
N VAL A 139 -0.38 -2.18 -6.24
CA VAL A 139 -1.28 -3.31 -5.93
C VAL A 139 -1.69 -4.05 -7.20
N GLY A 140 -1.96 -3.34 -8.30
CA GLY A 140 -2.31 -3.96 -9.58
C GLY A 140 -1.17 -4.85 -10.11
N CYS A 141 0.05 -4.33 -10.19
CA CYS A 141 1.22 -5.10 -10.63
C CYS A 141 1.51 -6.28 -9.68
N LEU A 142 1.34 -6.09 -8.37
CA LEU A 142 1.47 -7.16 -7.38
C LEU A 142 0.46 -8.29 -7.64
N LEU A 143 -0.80 -7.96 -7.91
CA LEU A 143 -1.84 -8.95 -8.19
C LEU A 143 -1.60 -9.69 -9.50
N VAL A 144 -1.07 -9.03 -10.53
CA VAL A 144 -0.65 -9.68 -11.78
C VAL A 144 0.44 -10.72 -11.51
N ASN A 145 1.44 -10.41 -10.68
CA ASN A 145 2.50 -11.36 -10.34
C ASN A 145 1.99 -12.57 -9.54
N HIS A 146 0.98 -12.38 -8.69
CA HIS A 146 0.65 -13.40 -7.67
C HIS A 146 -0.63 -14.17 -7.93
N SER A 147 -1.63 -13.58 -8.57
CA SER A 147 -2.95 -14.22 -8.53
C SER A 147 -3.95 -13.81 -9.61
N ALA A 148 -3.71 -12.75 -10.36
CA ALA A 148 -4.56 -12.34 -11.46
C ALA A 148 -4.11 -13.00 -12.77
N GLU A 149 -5.05 -13.37 -13.62
CA GLU A 149 -4.74 -13.93 -14.93
C GLU A 149 -4.17 -12.89 -15.89
N ASN A 150 -4.58 -11.62 -15.69
CA ASN A 150 -4.15 -10.48 -16.48
C ASN A 150 -4.40 -9.15 -15.73
N GLY A 151 -3.96 -8.03 -16.33
CA GLY A 151 -4.09 -6.71 -15.73
C GLY A 151 -5.53 -6.23 -15.56
N ASP A 152 -6.45 -6.59 -16.45
CA ASP A 152 -7.86 -6.19 -16.31
C ASP A 152 -8.55 -6.92 -15.15
N GLU A 153 -8.20 -8.17 -14.91
CA GLU A 153 -8.64 -8.88 -13.71
C GLU A 153 -8.06 -8.24 -12.44
N ALA A 154 -6.76 -7.86 -12.44
CA ALA A 154 -6.15 -7.16 -11.33
C ALA A 154 -6.87 -5.84 -11.02
N LEU A 155 -7.21 -5.04 -12.03
CA LEU A 155 -7.98 -3.80 -11.89
C LEU A 155 -9.38 -4.04 -11.30
N SER A 156 -10.06 -5.09 -11.76
CA SER A 156 -11.38 -5.49 -11.23
C SER A 156 -11.28 -5.89 -9.75
N ARG A 157 -10.25 -6.64 -9.38
CA ARG A 157 -9.99 -7.03 -7.98
C ARG A 157 -9.72 -5.82 -7.09
N ILE A 158 -8.93 -4.82 -7.54
CA ILE A 158 -8.70 -3.59 -6.77
C ILE A 158 -10.04 -2.90 -6.46
N THR A 159 -10.93 -2.81 -7.45
CA THR A 159 -12.25 -2.21 -7.26
C THR A 159 -13.05 -2.95 -6.18
N ALA A 160 -13.06 -4.28 -6.23
CA ALA A 160 -13.74 -5.10 -5.23
C ALA A 160 -13.11 -5.00 -3.82
N LEU A 161 -11.77 -4.92 -3.72
CA LEU A 161 -11.05 -4.78 -2.45
C LEU A 161 -11.32 -3.43 -1.77
N ARG A 162 -11.62 -2.41 -2.55
CA ARG A 162 -11.88 -1.04 -2.08
C ARG A 162 -13.36 -0.73 -1.86
N CYS A 163 -14.26 -1.70 -1.98
CA CYS A 163 -15.70 -1.46 -1.86
C CYS A 163 -16.16 -0.84 -0.52
N LEU A 164 -15.38 -1.04 0.55
CA LEU A 164 -15.63 -0.45 1.87
C LEU A 164 -14.79 0.82 2.16
N ASP A 165 -13.90 1.22 1.25
CA ASP A 165 -13.15 2.47 1.37
C ASP A 165 -14.12 3.66 1.15
N PRO A 166 -14.16 4.68 2.03
CA PRO A 166 -14.94 5.90 1.81
C PRO A 166 -14.69 6.61 0.47
N ALA A 167 -13.55 6.34 -0.17
CA ALA A 167 -13.22 6.80 -1.53
C ALA A 167 -13.28 5.65 -2.56
N GLY A 168 -14.03 4.60 -2.30
CA GLY A 168 -14.15 3.42 -3.15
C GLY A 168 -14.83 3.67 -4.49
N ASP A 169 -15.63 4.74 -4.60
CA ASP A 169 -16.22 5.25 -5.83
C ASP A 169 -15.18 5.81 -6.83
N ARG A 170 -14.03 6.25 -6.33
CA ARG A 170 -12.93 6.73 -7.18
C ARG A 170 -12.20 5.56 -7.84
N LYS A 171 -11.97 5.66 -9.15
CA LYS A 171 -11.19 4.66 -9.90
C LYS A 171 -9.78 4.53 -9.33
N SER A 172 -9.33 3.31 -9.14
CA SER A 172 -7.98 2.98 -8.69
C SER A 172 -7.39 1.87 -9.59
N PRO A 173 -6.22 2.06 -10.20
CA PRO A 173 -5.42 3.29 -10.27
C PRO A 173 -6.15 4.47 -10.90
N GLU A 174 -5.67 5.70 -10.60
CA GLU A 174 -6.41 6.93 -10.87
C GLU A 174 -6.32 7.38 -12.34
N THR A 175 -5.11 7.35 -12.94
CA THR A 175 -4.89 7.80 -14.32
C THR A 175 -4.95 6.67 -15.34
N PRO A 176 -5.24 6.97 -16.63
CA PRO A 176 -5.16 5.97 -17.70
C PRO A 176 -3.79 5.28 -17.75
N GLU A 177 -2.71 6.07 -17.67
CA GLU A 177 -1.33 5.58 -17.74
C GLU A 177 -1.01 4.60 -16.59
N GLN A 178 -1.51 4.89 -15.40
CA GLN A 178 -1.38 3.99 -14.26
C GLN A 178 -2.11 2.65 -14.47
N ARG A 179 -3.29 2.69 -15.06
CA ARG A 179 -4.05 1.48 -15.40
C ARG A 179 -3.39 0.70 -16.54
N ASP A 180 -2.85 1.40 -17.55
CA ASP A 180 -2.15 0.78 -18.66
C ASP A 180 -0.85 0.10 -18.18
N MET A 181 -0.14 0.69 -17.21
CA MET A 181 0.99 0.01 -16.58
C MET A 181 0.58 -1.32 -15.94
N VAL A 182 -0.56 -1.39 -15.27
CA VAL A 182 -1.06 -2.64 -14.69
C VAL A 182 -1.41 -3.66 -15.78
N ARG A 183 -2.05 -3.22 -16.89
CA ARG A 183 -2.42 -4.09 -18.01
C ARG A 183 -1.24 -4.69 -18.73
N THR A 184 -0.17 -3.92 -18.85
CA THR A 184 1.04 -4.30 -19.60
C THR A 184 2.15 -4.81 -18.70
N TRP A 185 1.90 -4.91 -17.40
CA TRP A 185 2.92 -5.33 -16.44
C TRP A 185 3.41 -6.75 -16.73
N GLN A 186 4.73 -6.88 -16.84
CA GLN A 186 5.43 -8.16 -16.91
C GLN A 186 6.61 -8.09 -15.94
N SER A 187 6.68 -9.03 -15.03
CA SER A 187 7.83 -9.18 -14.12
C SER A 187 9.10 -9.45 -14.93
N GLU A 188 10.19 -8.76 -14.59
CA GLU A 188 11.49 -9.14 -15.12
C GLU A 188 11.88 -10.49 -14.49
N SER A 189 12.14 -11.49 -15.37
CA SER A 189 12.51 -12.86 -14.99
C SER A 189 13.92 -12.93 -14.44
#